data_d26f6cb56d840a3055cca6af45e1f5a0
#
_entry.id   d26f6cb56d840a3055cca6af45e1f5a0
#
_cell.length_a   1.000
_cell.length_b   1.000
_cell.length_c   1.000
_cell.angle_alpha   90.00
_cell.angle_beta   90.00
_cell.angle_gamma   90.00
#
_symmetry.space_group_name_H-M   'P 1'
#
loop_
_entity.id
_entity.type
_entity.pdbx_description
1 polymer ?
#
loop_
_entity_poly.entity_id
_entity_poly.type
_entity_poly.pdbx_seq_one_letter_code
_entity_poly.pdbx_strand_id
1 'polypeptide(L)'
;HCIRDELNRTAPRAMAVLNPLRVVIENTDGLPAAVRGVNNPEDPAAGTREIPFGPELFIEREDFAETPPPKYFRLSPGKSVRLRNAGFLTCTGVDHDPTGNVVAVRGTFAPMDAPVKVKATIHWVPAHAAKPVEVRLYDRLFKVPEPDADKDVDFKSHLNPDSLHMATALAEPSLLDARPGDRFQFERIGYFAADPDSRPGAPVFNRTVTLKDSWKPA
;
A
#
# COMPACT_ATOMS: atom_id res chain seq x y z
N HIS A 1 12.87 -16.24 2.30
CA HIS A 1 12.87 -16.42 0.83
C HIS A 1 11.72 -17.34 0.42
N CYS A 2 11.67 -18.58 0.88
CA CYS A 2 10.64 -19.57 0.48
C CYS A 2 9.19 -19.09 0.63
N ILE A 3 8.86 -18.38 1.73
CA ILE A 3 7.52 -17.84 1.94
C ILE A 3 7.16 -16.79 0.88
N ARG A 4 8.09 -15.91 0.50
CA ARG A 4 7.84 -14.91 -0.55
C ARG A 4 7.63 -15.56 -1.91
N ASP A 5 8.42 -16.59 -2.24
CA ASP A 5 8.30 -17.29 -3.52
C ASP A 5 6.96 -18.00 -3.64
N GLU A 6 6.50 -18.65 -2.56
CA GLU A 6 5.19 -19.27 -2.52
C GLU A 6 4.06 -18.25 -2.64
N LEU A 7 4.11 -17.19 -1.83
CA LEU A 7 3.09 -16.15 -1.86
C LEU A 7 3.10 -15.36 -3.18
N ASN A 8 4.26 -15.22 -3.84
CA ASN A 8 4.31 -14.57 -5.15
C ASN A 8 3.52 -15.35 -6.21
N ARG A 9 3.54 -16.69 -6.15
CA ARG A 9 2.80 -17.54 -7.07
C ARG A 9 1.31 -17.63 -6.76
N THR A 10 0.94 -17.60 -5.48
CA THR A 10 -0.40 -17.99 -5.02
C THR A 10 -1.27 -16.81 -4.55
N ALA A 11 -0.69 -15.75 -4.00
CA ALA A 11 -1.46 -14.66 -3.42
C ALA A 11 -1.98 -13.69 -4.49
N PRO A 12 -3.29 -13.40 -4.54
CA PRO A 12 -3.82 -12.35 -5.38
C PRO A 12 -3.26 -10.98 -4.97
N ARG A 13 -3.10 -10.11 -5.97
CA ARG A 13 -2.67 -8.72 -5.80
C ARG A 13 -3.88 -7.86 -5.48
N ALA A 14 -3.74 -6.96 -4.52
CA ALA A 14 -4.74 -5.96 -4.22
C ALA A 14 -4.05 -4.66 -3.77
N MET A 15 -4.78 -3.55 -3.78
CA MET A 15 -4.22 -2.27 -3.36
C MET A 15 -4.82 -1.85 -2.02
N ALA A 16 -3.94 -1.46 -1.10
CA ALA A 16 -4.27 -0.79 0.15
C ALA A 16 -3.24 0.31 0.41
N VAL A 17 -3.66 1.40 1.01
CA VAL A 17 -2.82 2.55 1.35
C VAL A 17 -2.77 2.67 2.87
N LEU A 18 -1.57 2.55 3.44
CA LEU A 18 -1.36 2.54 4.89
C LEU A 18 -1.24 3.96 5.46
N ASN A 19 -0.58 4.85 4.74
CA ASN A 19 -0.40 6.25 5.13
C ASN A 19 -0.97 7.17 4.05
N PRO A 20 -2.30 7.42 4.05
CA PRO A 20 -2.98 8.03 2.93
C PRO A 20 -2.64 9.52 2.75
N LEU A 21 -2.35 9.89 1.51
CA LEU A 21 -2.32 11.25 1.02
C LEU A 21 -3.35 11.40 -0.10
N ARG A 22 -4.23 12.37 0.02
CA ARG A 22 -5.28 12.64 -0.97
C ARG A 22 -4.67 13.18 -2.26
N VAL A 23 -5.20 12.71 -3.38
CA VAL A 23 -4.93 13.21 -4.72
C VAL A 23 -6.23 13.66 -5.35
N VAL A 24 -6.24 14.85 -5.95
CA VAL A 24 -7.37 15.40 -6.70
C VAL A 24 -6.98 15.54 -8.17
N ILE A 25 -7.71 14.85 -9.03
CA ILE A 25 -7.54 14.90 -10.49
C ILE A 25 -8.37 16.05 -11.02
N GLU A 26 -7.72 17.02 -11.64
CA GLU A 26 -8.35 18.28 -12.08
C GLU A 26 -9.07 18.14 -13.44
N ASN A 27 -8.58 17.28 -14.32
CA ASN A 27 -9.20 17.01 -15.62
C ASN A 27 -10.13 15.79 -15.52
N THR A 28 -11.38 16.02 -15.14
CA THR A 28 -12.35 14.95 -14.87
C THR A 28 -13.02 14.38 -16.13
N ASP A 29 -12.98 15.13 -17.25
CA ASP A 29 -13.61 14.70 -18.49
C ASP A 29 -12.89 13.47 -19.08
N GLY A 30 -13.66 12.41 -19.32
CA GLY A 30 -13.15 11.17 -19.89
C GLY A 30 -12.41 10.25 -18.90
N LEU A 31 -12.49 10.51 -17.58
CA LEU A 31 -12.00 9.57 -16.59
C LEU A 31 -12.78 8.24 -16.69
N PRO A 32 -12.10 7.07 -16.64
CA PRO A 32 -12.80 5.80 -16.59
C PRO A 32 -13.55 5.67 -15.25
N ALA A 33 -14.72 5.04 -15.26
CA ALA A 33 -15.46 4.72 -14.03
C ALA A 33 -14.76 3.61 -13.21
N ALA A 34 -14.04 2.72 -13.89
CA ALA A 34 -13.28 1.65 -13.29
C ALA A 34 -12.08 1.28 -14.19
N VAL A 35 -11.09 0.62 -13.61
CA VAL A 35 -9.95 0.04 -14.31
C VAL A 35 -9.83 -1.45 -13.99
N ARG A 36 -9.21 -2.21 -14.90
CA ARG A 36 -9.02 -3.64 -14.72
C ARG A 36 -7.67 -3.94 -14.09
N GLY A 37 -7.69 -4.59 -12.92
CA GLY A 37 -6.51 -5.09 -12.24
C GLY A 37 -6.32 -6.61 -12.45
N VAL A 38 -5.09 -7.03 -12.72
CA VAL A 38 -4.74 -8.47 -12.77
C VAL A 38 -4.62 -8.99 -11.34
N ASN A 39 -5.33 -10.09 -11.04
CA ASN A 39 -5.32 -10.67 -9.70
C ASN A 39 -3.99 -11.33 -9.35
N ASN A 40 -3.39 -12.06 -10.27
CA ASN A 40 -2.04 -12.58 -10.11
C ASN A 40 -1.33 -12.66 -11.46
N PRO A 41 -0.23 -11.92 -11.69
CA PRO A 41 0.50 -11.97 -12.95
C PRO A 41 1.24 -13.32 -13.18
N GLU A 42 1.49 -14.10 -12.11
CA GLU A 42 2.12 -15.44 -12.20
C GLU A 42 1.07 -16.54 -12.47
N ASP A 43 -0.22 -16.24 -12.30
CA ASP A 43 -1.32 -17.18 -12.53
C ASP A 43 -2.41 -16.54 -13.39
N PRO A 44 -2.41 -16.74 -14.70
CA PRO A 44 -3.46 -16.21 -15.57
C PRO A 44 -4.87 -16.73 -15.23
N ALA A 45 -5.00 -17.89 -14.58
CA ALA A 45 -6.28 -18.45 -14.16
C ALA A 45 -6.91 -17.68 -12.98
N ALA A 46 -6.13 -16.93 -12.22
CA ALA A 46 -6.63 -16.05 -11.17
C ALA A 46 -7.50 -14.92 -11.70
N GLY A 47 -7.45 -14.63 -13.01
CA GLY A 47 -8.30 -13.66 -13.67
C GLY A 47 -8.00 -12.20 -13.31
N THR A 48 -9.03 -11.37 -13.42
CA THR A 48 -8.94 -9.92 -13.20
C THR A 48 -10.10 -9.45 -12.33
N ARG A 49 -9.95 -8.27 -11.73
CA ARG A 49 -10.99 -7.57 -10.99
C ARG A 49 -11.20 -6.16 -11.52
N GLU A 50 -12.38 -5.60 -11.30
CA GLU A 50 -12.65 -4.19 -11.52
C GLU A 50 -12.28 -3.39 -10.27
N ILE A 51 -11.57 -2.30 -10.47
CA ILE A 51 -11.17 -1.36 -9.42
C ILE A 51 -11.86 -0.04 -9.76
N PRO A 52 -12.80 0.45 -8.94
CA PRO A 52 -13.42 1.75 -9.17
C PRO A 52 -12.37 2.85 -9.32
N PHE A 53 -12.61 3.79 -10.23
CA PHE A 53 -11.73 4.92 -10.46
C PHE A 53 -12.54 6.21 -10.43
N GLY A 54 -11.92 7.34 -10.11
CA GLY A 54 -12.62 8.62 -10.06
C GLY A 54 -11.68 9.79 -9.83
N PRO A 55 -12.24 11.00 -9.65
CA PRO A 55 -11.44 12.22 -9.56
C PRO A 55 -10.63 12.34 -8.27
N GLU A 56 -10.95 11.57 -7.25
CA GLU A 56 -10.23 11.59 -5.98
C GLU A 56 -9.70 10.22 -5.63
N LEU A 57 -8.41 10.17 -5.29
CA LEU A 57 -7.67 8.98 -4.94
C LEU A 57 -6.91 9.19 -3.63
N PHE A 58 -6.49 8.09 -3.01
CA PHE A 58 -5.45 8.10 -1.99
C PHE A 58 -4.23 7.34 -2.50
N ILE A 59 -3.05 7.87 -2.22
CA ILE A 59 -1.73 7.24 -2.47
C ILE A 59 -0.97 7.15 -1.15
N GLU A 60 0.13 6.39 -1.11
CA GLU A 60 1.02 6.47 0.05
C GLU A 60 1.65 7.85 0.12
N ARG A 61 1.70 8.42 1.33
CA ARG A 61 2.34 9.72 1.58
C ARG A 61 3.81 9.72 1.17
N GLU A 62 4.49 8.59 1.33
CA GLU A 62 5.90 8.40 0.95
C GLU A 62 6.11 8.38 -0.58
N ASP A 63 5.03 8.22 -1.35
CA ASP A 63 5.07 8.32 -2.81
C ASP A 63 5.02 9.75 -3.33
N PHE A 64 4.90 10.74 -2.45
CA PHE A 64 4.97 12.16 -2.77
C PHE A 64 6.07 12.87 -1.99
N ALA A 65 6.79 13.77 -2.66
CA ALA A 65 7.71 14.72 -2.02
C ALA A 65 7.60 16.07 -2.72
N GLU A 66 7.25 17.10 -1.97
CA GLU A 66 7.19 18.47 -2.50
C GLU A 66 8.59 18.99 -2.85
N THR A 67 9.55 18.73 -1.97
CA THR A 67 10.98 19.00 -2.22
C THR A 67 11.70 17.65 -2.28
N PRO A 68 11.78 17.02 -3.48
CA PRO A 68 12.32 15.68 -3.61
C PRO A 68 13.83 15.65 -3.40
N PRO A 69 14.35 14.66 -2.63
CA PRO A 69 15.79 14.45 -2.50
C PRO A 69 16.39 13.95 -3.83
N PRO A 70 17.72 13.99 -3.98
CA PRO A 70 18.38 13.43 -5.16
C PRO A 70 17.98 11.97 -5.42
N LYS A 71 17.72 11.63 -6.70
CA LYS A 71 17.30 10.29 -7.13
C LYS A 71 15.91 9.86 -6.64
N TYR A 72 15.07 10.81 -6.25
CA TYR A 72 13.66 10.54 -6.00
C TYR A 72 12.90 10.46 -7.34
N PHE A 73 12.28 9.32 -7.63
CA PHE A 73 11.62 9.08 -8.91
C PHE A 73 10.08 8.98 -8.79
N ARG A 74 9.54 9.18 -7.59
CA ARG A 74 8.10 9.16 -7.34
C ARG A 74 7.47 10.52 -7.63
N LEU A 75 6.23 10.73 -7.18
CA LEU A 75 5.46 11.94 -7.48
C LEU A 75 6.07 13.18 -6.80
N SER A 76 6.20 14.25 -7.55
CA SER A 76 6.62 15.58 -7.05
C SER A 76 6.11 16.66 -8.00
N PRO A 77 6.13 17.95 -7.63
CA PRO A 77 5.65 19.02 -8.49
C PRO A 77 6.23 18.98 -9.90
N GLY A 78 5.36 19.00 -10.92
CA GLY A 78 5.70 18.92 -12.34
C GLY A 78 6.20 17.55 -12.81
N LYS A 79 6.15 16.50 -11.99
CA LYS A 79 6.56 15.14 -12.36
C LYS A 79 5.37 14.22 -12.49
N SER A 80 5.57 13.20 -13.33
CA SER A 80 4.55 12.19 -13.60
C SER A 80 4.96 10.83 -13.06
N VAL A 81 3.97 10.05 -12.63
CA VAL A 81 4.10 8.64 -12.25
C VAL A 81 3.03 7.82 -12.94
N ARG A 82 3.22 6.50 -13.00
CA ARG A 82 2.18 5.58 -13.41
C ARG A 82 1.34 5.19 -12.20
N LEU A 83 0.05 5.38 -12.28
CA LEU A 83 -0.93 4.76 -11.36
C LEU A 83 -1.13 3.30 -11.78
N ARG A 84 -0.93 2.39 -10.84
CA ARG A 84 -1.05 0.94 -11.08
C ARG A 84 -2.38 0.61 -11.76
N ASN A 85 -2.34 -0.09 -12.90
CA ASN A 85 -3.50 -0.51 -13.70
C ASN A 85 -4.34 0.62 -14.33
N ALA A 86 -4.06 1.92 -14.12
CA ALA A 86 -4.94 3.00 -14.55
C ALA A 86 -4.36 3.85 -15.70
N GLY A 87 -3.27 4.55 -15.47
CA GLY A 87 -2.71 5.51 -16.41
C GLY A 87 -1.59 6.32 -15.77
N PHE A 88 -1.47 7.58 -16.14
CA PHE A 88 -0.42 8.47 -15.63
C PHE A 88 -1.04 9.62 -14.84
N LEU A 89 -0.40 9.98 -13.74
CA LEU A 89 -0.71 11.15 -12.94
C LEU A 89 0.46 12.12 -12.98
N THR A 90 0.19 13.37 -13.33
CA THR A 90 1.18 14.46 -13.31
C THR A 90 0.77 15.45 -12.22
N CYS A 91 1.66 15.73 -11.26
CA CYS A 91 1.40 16.70 -10.21
C CYS A 91 1.41 18.13 -10.78
N THR A 92 0.33 18.88 -10.58
CA THR A 92 0.15 20.28 -10.99
C THR A 92 0.22 21.24 -9.83
N GLY A 93 -0.09 20.76 -8.61
CA GLY A 93 -0.12 21.60 -7.42
C GLY A 93 -0.19 20.79 -6.14
N VAL A 94 -0.07 21.50 -5.02
CA VAL A 94 -0.08 20.96 -3.66
C VAL A 94 -0.94 21.83 -2.78
N ASP A 95 -1.78 21.24 -1.95
CA ASP A 95 -2.58 21.96 -0.95
C ASP A 95 -2.01 21.70 0.44
N HIS A 96 -1.95 22.75 1.25
CA HIS A 96 -1.41 22.72 2.60
C HIS A 96 -2.48 23.07 3.62
N ASP A 97 -2.32 22.53 4.82
CA ASP A 97 -3.06 23.00 5.99
C ASP A 97 -2.47 24.33 6.52
N PRO A 98 -3.14 24.98 7.50
CA PRO A 98 -2.64 26.22 8.09
C PRO A 98 -1.26 26.08 8.79
N THR A 99 -0.81 24.87 9.07
CA THR A 99 0.49 24.58 9.70
C THR A 99 1.59 24.28 8.67
N GLY A 100 1.23 24.26 7.35
CA GLY A 100 2.18 24.03 6.25
C GLY A 100 2.35 22.55 5.88
N ASN A 101 1.58 21.63 6.46
CA ASN A 101 1.65 20.23 6.05
C ASN A 101 0.86 20.00 4.76
N VAL A 102 1.40 19.15 3.88
CA VAL A 102 0.70 18.73 2.66
C VAL A 102 -0.52 17.89 3.01
N VAL A 103 -1.70 18.33 2.60
CA VAL A 103 -2.98 17.63 2.82
C VAL A 103 -3.56 17.03 1.55
N ALA A 104 -3.24 17.59 0.38
CA ALA A 104 -3.60 17.01 -0.90
C ALA A 104 -2.60 17.37 -2.00
N VAL A 105 -2.55 16.52 -3.03
CA VAL A 105 -1.84 16.76 -4.27
C VAL A 105 -2.86 16.94 -5.36
N ARG A 106 -2.74 18.00 -6.15
CA ARG A 106 -3.52 18.21 -7.38
C ARG A 106 -2.76 17.69 -8.58
N GLY A 107 -3.47 17.16 -9.56
CA GLY A 107 -2.81 16.62 -10.73
C GLY A 107 -3.75 16.39 -11.91
N THR A 108 -3.15 16.12 -13.06
CA THR A 108 -3.86 15.72 -14.27
C THR A 108 -3.62 14.24 -14.56
N PHE A 109 -4.66 13.58 -15.06
CA PHE A 109 -4.62 12.18 -15.48
C PHE A 109 -4.44 12.09 -16.99
N ALA A 110 -3.66 11.09 -17.42
CA ALA A 110 -3.58 10.68 -18.82
C ALA A 110 -3.74 9.15 -18.92
N PRO A 111 -4.42 8.65 -19.95
CA PRO A 111 -4.65 7.21 -20.11
C PRO A 111 -3.35 6.44 -20.40
N MET A 112 -3.40 5.10 -20.34
CA MET A 112 -2.21 4.25 -20.41
C MET A 112 -1.49 4.30 -21.78
N ASP A 113 -2.19 4.63 -22.83
CA ASP A 113 -1.68 4.80 -24.20
C ASP A 113 -1.07 6.18 -24.48
N ALA A 114 -1.18 7.12 -23.52
CA ALA A 114 -0.56 8.43 -23.66
C ALA A 114 0.97 8.33 -23.70
N PRO A 115 1.66 9.19 -24.49
CA PRO A 115 3.11 9.13 -24.68
C PRO A 115 3.89 9.71 -23.49
N VAL A 116 3.51 9.34 -22.26
CA VAL A 116 4.13 9.83 -21.03
C VAL A 116 5.24 8.88 -20.58
N LYS A 117 6.44 9.40 -20.40
CA LYS A 117 7.59 8.61 -19.90
C LYS A 117 7.73 8.79 -18.38
N VAL A 118 7.66 7.70 -17.64
CA VAL A 118 7.78 7.70 -16.19
C VAL A 118 8.80 6.66 -15.72
N LYS A 119 9.37 6.88 -14.54
CA LYS A 119 10.33 5.96 -13.90
C LYS A 119 9.72 5.14 -12.76
N ALA A 120 8.56 5.56 -12.26
CA ALA A 120 7.93 4.92 -11.12
C ALA A 120 6.47 4.57 -11.39
N THR A 121 6.04 3.46 -10.79
CA THR A 121 4.63 3.08 -10.66
C THR A 121 4.27 3.14 -9.18
N ILE A 122 3.16 3.79 -8.85
CA ILE A 122 2.61 3.85 -7.51
C ILE A 122 1.25 3.15 -7.45
N HIS A 123 0.89 2.62 -6.29
CA HIS A 123 -0.45 2.09 -6.04
C HIS A 123 -1.34 3.19 -5.45
N TRP A 124 -2.63 2.96 -5.48
CA TRP A 124 -3.64 3.94 -5.11
C TRP A 124 -4.94 3.23 -4.74
N VAL A 125 -5.83 3.92 -4.08
CA VAL A 125 -7.21 3.47 -3.87
C VAL A 125 -8.19 4.62 -4.16
N PRO A 126 -9.42 4.33 -4.66
CA PRO A 126 -10.42 5.34 -4.98
C PRO A 126 -11.03 5.92 -3.70
N ALA A 127 -11.07 7.25 -3.55
CA ALA A 127 -11.56 7.88 -2.34
C ALA A 127 -13.04 7.57 -2.06
N HIS A 128 -13.88 7.47 -3.10
CA HIS A 128 -15.32 7.23 -2.97
C HIS A 128 -15.67 5.77 -2.62
N ALA A 129 -14.77 4.81 -2.84
CA ALA A 129 -15.05 3.39 -2.68
C ALA A 129 -14.11 2.66 -1.70
N ALA A 130 -12.94 3.23 -1.40
CA ALA A 130 -12.04 2.67 -0.42
C ALA A 130 -12.66 2.66 0.98
N LYS A 131 -12.35 1.63 1.76
CA LYS A 131 -12.83 1.46 3.14
C LYS A 131 -11.67 1.31 4.10
N PRO A 132 -11.81 1.83 5.33
CA PRO A 132 -10.82 1.61 6.37
C PRO A 132 -10.81 0.14 6.79
N VAL A 133 -9.61 -0.41 6.92
CA VAL A 133 -9.36 -1.76 7.44
C VAL A 133 -8.23 -1.72 8.46
N GLU A 134 -8.28 -2.60 9.44
CA GLU A 134 -7.19 -2.75 10.41
C GLU A 134 -6.03 -3.53 9.79
N VAL A 135 -4.82 -3.02 9.99
CA VAL A 135 -3.58 -3.66 9.58
C VAL A 135 -2.65 -3.80 10.78
N ARG A 136 -2.16 -5.02 11.00
CA ARG A 136 -1.23 -5.37 12.06
C ARG A 136 0.17 -5.60 11.47
N LEU A 137 1.11 -4.77 11.87
CA LEU A 137 2.50 -4.82 11.42
C LEU A 137 3.34 -5.35 12.59
N TYR A 138 3.75 -6.61 12.49
CA TYR A 138 4.57 -7.25 13.51
C TYR A 138 6.04 -6.99 13.28
N ASP A 139 6.77 -6.80 14.38
CA ASP A 139 8.22 -6.80 14.46
C ASP A 139 8.67 -7.87 15.47
N ARG A 140 9.96 -7.94 15.76
CA ARG A 140 10.53 -8.91 16.70
C ARG A 140 9.94 -8.73 18.09
N LEU A 141 9.58 -9.84 18.71
CA LEU A 141 9.01 -9.84 20.06
C LEU A 141 10.03 -9.39 21.11
N PHE A 142 11.31 -9.72 20.91
CA PHE A 142 12.40 -9.36 21.82
C PHE A 142 13.40 -8.43 21.17
N LYS A 143 14.01 -7.55 21.99
CA LYS A 143 15.07 -6.62 21.57
C LYS A 143 16.41 -7.31 21.35
N VAL A 144 16.61 -8.48 21.95
CA VAL A 144 17.85 -9.27 21.90
C VAL A 144 17.61 -10.63 21.27
N PRO A 145 18.61 -11.27 20.65
CA PRO A 145 18.46 -12.58 20.00
C PRO A 145 18.16 -13.71 20.99
N GLU A 146 18.77 -13.66 22.18
CA GLU A 146 18.67 -14.71 23.21
C GLU A 146 18.19 -14.08 24.54
N PRO A 147 16.86 -13.85 24.69
CA PRO A 147 16.32 -13.13 25.84
C PRO A 147 16.44 -13.90 27.17
N ASP A 148 16.68 -15.20 27.11
CA ASP A 148 16.81 -16.13 28.25
C ASP A 148 18.27 -16.56 28.52
N ALA A 149 19.26 -15.95 27.87
CA ALA A 149 20.68 -16.29 28.03
C ALA A 149 21.20 -16.01 29.43
N ASP A 150 20.74 -14.93 30.06
CA ASP A 150 21.06 -14.58 31.44
C ASP A 150 19.94 -15.01 32.37
N LYS A 151 20.22 -16.03 33.20
CA LYS A 151 19.25 -16.62 34.15
C LYS A 151 18.87 -15.70 35.32
N ASP A 152 19.69 -14.69 35.59
CA ASP A 152 19.45 -13.72 36.65
C ASP A 152 18.58 -12.55 36.20
N VAL A 153 18.29 -12.45 34.88
CA VAL A 153 17.45 -11.42 34.28
C VAL A 153 16.12 -12.02 33.80
N ASP A 154 15.01 -11.44 34.20
CA ASP A 154 13.71 -11.84 33.67
C ASP A 154 13.66 -11.56 32.15
N PHE A 155 13.51 -12.59 31.33
CA PHE A 155 13.42 -12.48 29.86
C PHE A 155 12.36 -11.47 29.40
N LYS A 156 11.32 -11.23 30.18
CA LYS A 156 10.28 -10.24 29.91
C LYS A 156 10.81 -8.81 29.87
N SER A 157 11.94 -8.53 30.52
CA SER A 157 12.60 -7.22 30.45
C SER A 157 13.15 -6.90 29.05
N HIS A 158 13.35 -7.94 28.23
CA HIS A 158 13.79 -7.84 26.85
C HIS A 158 12.66 -7.74 25.84
N LEU A 159 11.39 -7.70 26.29
CA LEU A 159 10.24 -7.50 25.37
C LEU A 159 10.39 -6.20 24.60
N ASN A 160 10.08 -6.27 23.31
CA ASN A 160 10.00 -5.11 22.44
C ASN A 160 8.59 -4.50 22.54
N PRO A 161 8.42 -3.31 23.15
CA PRO A 161 7.13 -2.65 23.25
C PRO A 161 6.53 -2.31 21.89
N ASP A 162 7.37 -2.17 20.86
CA ASP A 162 6.97 -1.84 19.48
C ASP A 162 6.86 -3.10 18.59
N SER A 163 6.72 -4.29 19.21
CA SER A 163 6.61 -5.56 18.49
C SER A 163 5.33 -5.69 17.65
N LEU A 164 4.32 -4.87 17.93
CA LEU A 164 3.07 -4.79 17.19
C LEU A 164 2.71 -3.31 16.96
N HIS A 165 2.64 -2.91 15.70
CA HIS A 165 2.10 -1.62 15.29
C HIS A 165 0.75 -1.84 14.59
N MET A 166 -0.30 -1.25 15.13
CA MET A 166 -1.64 -1.28 14.54
C MET A 166 -1.84 -0.01 13.71
N ALA A 167 -2.27 -0.16 12.47
CA ALA A 167 -2.55 0.93 11.55
C ALA A 167 -3.94 0.76 10.93
N THR A 168 -4.54 1.87 10.52
CA THR A 168 -5.72 1.86 9.66
C THR A 168 -5.29 2.14 8.23
N ALA A 169 -5.48 1.16 7.36
CA ALA A 169 -5.26 1.32 5.92
C ALA A 169 -6.57 1.62 5.20
N LEU A 170 -6.49 2.29 4.05
CA LEU A 170 -7.59 2.39 3.11
C LEU A 170 -7.44 1.30 2.05
N ALA A 171 -8.40 0.39 1.98
CA ALA A 171 -8.37 -0.77 1.10
C ALA A 171 -9.32 -0.63 -0.09
N GLU A 172 -8.92 -1.15 -1.25
CA GLU A 172 -9.83 -1.29 -2.39
C GLU A 172 -10.98 -2.24 -2.06
N PRO A 173 -12.16 -2.13 -2.72
CA PRO A 173 -13.34 -2.91 -2.38
C PRO A 173 -13.16 -4.42 -2.39
N SER A 174 -12.30 -4.97 -3.26
CA SER A 174 -12.08 -6.42 -3.36
C SER A 174 -11.51 -7.06 -2.09
N LEU A 175 -10.88 -6.27 -1.23
CA LEU A 175 -10.35 -6.75 0.04
C LEU A 175 -11.40 -6.90 1.14
N LEU A 176 -12.60 -6.31 0.97
CA LEU A 176 -13.64 -6.31 2.01
C LEU A 176 -14.32 -7.69 2.18
N ASP A 177 -14.23 -8.53 1.17
CA ASP A 177 -14.78 -9.89 1.17
C ASP A 177 -13.77 -10.93 1.68
N ALA A 178 -12.59 -10.48 2.15
CA ALA A 178 -11.55 -11.36 2.67
C ALA A 178 -12.04 -12.17 3.88
N ARG A 179 -11.74 -13.47 3.88
CA ARG A 179 -12.08 -14.40 4.93
C ARG A 179 -10.83 -14.75 5.74
N PRO A 180 -10.97 -15.10 7.02
CA PRO A 180 -9.85 -15.58 7.83
C PRO A 180 -9.00 -16.63 7.09
N GLY A 181 -7.69 -16.39 7.02
CA GLY A 181 -6.74 -17.26 6.33
C GLY A 181 -6.48 -16.91 4.85
N ASP A 182 -7.30 -16.06 4.23
CA ASP A 182 -7.02 -15.56 2.89
C ASP A 182 -5.71 -14.77 2.87
N ARG A 183 -4.97 -14.87 1.78
CA ARG A 183 -3.65 -14.26 1.64
C ARG A 183 -3.64 -13.33 0.44
N PHE A 184 -3.04 -12.15 0.61
CA PHE A 184 -2.95 -11.13 -0.43
C PHE A 184 -1.55 -10.55 -0.50
N GLN A 185 -1.16 -10.11 -1.70
CA GLN A 185 -0.08 -9.15 -1.81
C GLN A 185 -0.70 -7.75 -1.88
N PHE A 186 -0.47 -6.92 -0.86
CA PHE A 186 -0.72 -5.50 -0.99
C PHE A 186 0.39 -4.92 -1.86
N GLU A 187 -0.01 -4.44 -3.04
CA GLU A 187 0.89 -3.97 -4.09
C GLU A 187 1.95 -3.01 -3.53
N ARG A 188 3.22 -3.33 -3.77
CA ARG A 188 4.40 -2.56 -3.33
C ARG A 188 4.66 -2.53 -1.82
N ILE A 189 3.80 -3.09 -0.98
CA ILE A 189 3.91 -3.05 0.49
C ILE A 189 4.44 -4.38 1.04
N GLY A 190 3.75 -5.49 0.76
CA GLY A 190 4.10 -6.79 1.33
C GLY A 190 3.01 -7.82 1.13
N TYR A 191 3.18 -8.96 1.80
CA TYR A 191 2.18 -10.01 1.84
C TYR A 191 1.44 -9.97 3.17
N PHE A 192 0.14 -10.15 3.11
CA PHE A 192 -0.77 -10.05 4.24
C PHE A 192 -1.69 -11.27 4.28
N ALA A 193 -2.06 -11.68 5.48
CA ALA A 193 -3.07 -12.70 5.72
C ALA A 193 -4.25 -12.07 6.48
N ALA A 194 -5.47 -12.44 6.10
CA ALA A 194 -6.66 -12.06 6.86
C ALA A 194 -6.66 -12.81 8.21
N ASP A 195 -6.75 -12.04 9.28
CA ASP A 195 -6.71 -12.52 10.66
C ASP A 195 -8.03 -13.23 11.05
N PRO A 196 -8.01 -14.20 11.98
CA PRO A 196 -9.22 -14.77 12.56
C PRO A 196 -10.21 -13.76 13.16
N ASP A 197 -9.74 -12.58 13.58
CA ASP A 197 -10.59 -11.49 14.08
C ASP A 197 -11.39 -10.79 12.97
N SER A 198 -11.13 -11.10 11.70
CA SER A 198 -11.84 -10.53 10.56
C SER A 198 -13.33 -10.81 10.59
N ARG A 199 -14.13 -9.79 10.22
CA ARG A 199 -15.59 -9.90 10.12
C ARG A 199 -16.03 -9.45 8.72
N PRO A 200 -17.19 -9.89 8.24
CA PRO A 200 -17.76 -9.41 6.98
C PRO A 200 -17.79 -7.88 6.90
N GLY A 201 -17.17 -7.31 5.87
CA GLY A 201 -17.04 -5.87 5.67
C GLY A 201 -16.04 -5.14 6.55
N ALA A 202 -15.39 -5.84 7.49
CA ALA A 202 -14.38 -5.30 8.41
C ALA A 202 -13.22 -6.29 8.58
N PRO A 203 -12.45 -6.58 7.54
CA PRO A 203 -11.31 -7.48 7.62
C PRO A 203 -10.16 -6.86 8.40
N VAL A 204 -9.41 -7.72 9.08
CA VAL A 204 -8.15 -7.41 9.77
C VAL A 204 -7.02 -8.12 9.02
N PHE A 205 -5.93 -7.43 8.74
CA PHE A 205 -4.82 -7.98 7.97
C PHE A 205 -3.52 -7.98 8.75
N ASN A 206 -2.90 -9.15 8.84
CA ASN A 206 -1.57 -9.33 9.42
C ASN A 206 -0.51 -9.31 8.33
N ARG A 207 0.50 -8.44 8.44
CA ARG A 207 1.63 -8.50 7.53
C ARG A 207 2.45 -9.76 7.83
N THR A 208 2.48 -10.67 6.86
CA THR A 208 3.23 -11.93 6.95
C THR A 208 4.71 -11.70 6.64
N VAL A 209 4.99 -10.98 5.54
CA VAL A 209 6.36 -10.69 5.10
C VAL A 209 6.42 -9.48 4.17
N THR A 210 7.50 -8.72 4.23
CA THR A 210 7.79 -7.61 3.31
C THR A 210 8.19 -8.12 1.92
N LEU A 211 8.05 -7.29 0.87
CA LEU A 211 8.46 -7.68 -0.50
C LEU A 211 9.97 -7.90 -0.63
N LYS A 212 10.76 -7.16 0.12
CA LYS A 212 12.21 -7.29 0.15
C LYS A 212 12.66 -7.59 1.56
N ASP A 213 13.75 -8.31 1.68
CA ASP A 213 14.37 -8.51 2.98
C ASP A 213 14.94 -7.18 3.49
N SER A 214 14.36 -6.69 4.56
CA SER A 214 14.81 -5.47 5.25
C SER A 214 15.65 -5.81 6.49
N TRP A 215 15.83 -7.13 6.77
CA TRP A 215 16.61 -7.56 7.91
C TRP A 215 18.08 -7.25 7.68
N LYS A 216 18.66 -6.47 8.59
CA LYS A 216 20.11 -6.29 8.72
C LYS A 216 20.51 -6.96 10.03
N PRO A 217 21.51 -7.84 10.03
CA PRO A 217 22.10 -8.29 11.30
C PRO A 217 22.59 -7.06 12.07
N ALA A 218 22.37 -7.08 13.38
CA ALA A 218 22.86 -6.04 14.29
C ALA A 218 24.38 -6.11 14.37
#